data_9861e4bfc410833b3aacb050faf170c2
#
_entry.id   9861e4bfc410833b3aacb050faf170c2
#
_cell.length_a   1.000
_cell.length_b   1.000
_cell.length_c   1.000
_cell.angle_alpha   90.00
_cell.angle_beta   90.00
_cell.angle_gamma   90.00
#
_symmetry.space_group_name_H-M   'P 1'
#
loop_
_entity.id
_entity.type
_entity.pdbx_description
1 polymer ?
#
loop_
_entity_poly.entity_id
_entity_poly.type
_entity_poly.pdbx_seq_one_letter_code
_entity_poly.pdbx_strand_id
1 'polypeptide(L)'
;MIEEMTTADDFCDSYLDTVIDHIRRIQKEERSSLDAAARLMAKQISEDRLVHVFGPGGHSNLATQELFFRAGGLMHMNAILDEGTLLSNGALRSMAIERTPGYGKIVI
;
A
#
# COMPACT_ATOMS: atom_id res chain seq x y z
N MET A 1 41.40 1.19 -20.23
CA MET A 1 40.15 1.93 -19.94
C MET A 1 39.71 1.46 -18.55
N ILE A 2 39.93 2.27 -17.52
CA ILE A 2 39.47 1.97 -16.17
C ILE A 2 37.99 2.33 -16.20
N GLU A 3 37.09 1.35 -16.06
CA GLU A 3 35.68 1.61 -15.79
C GLU A 3 35.61 2.49 -14.51
N GLU A 4 35.08 3.68 -14.64
CA GLU A 4 34.77 4.54 -13.50
C GLU A 4 33.83 3.75 -12.59
N MET A 5 34.36 3.32 -11.44
CA MET A 5 33.54 2.66 -10.43
C MET A 5 32.53 3.68 -9.90
N THR A 6 31.26 3.44 -10.16
CA THR A 6 30.15 4.22 -9.61
C THR A 6 30.30 4.27 -8.09
N THR A 7 30.28 5.47 -7.53
CA THR A 7 30.42 5.68 -6.09
C THR A 7 29.12 5.33 -5.35
N ALA A 8 29.20 5.11 -4.03
CA ALA A 8 27.99 4.88 -3.21
C ALA A 8 27.03 6.08 -3.27
N ASP A 9 27.56 7.30 -3.36
CA ASP A 9 26.77 8.53 -3.48
C ASP A 9 26.00 8.56 -4.83
N ASP A 10 26.63 8.11 -5.93
CA ASP A 10 25.98 8.02 -7.24
C ASP A 10 24.78 7.05 -7.21
N PHE A 11 24.89 5.93 -6.46
CA PHE A 11 23.77 4.99 -6.29
C PHE A 11 22.64 5.59 -5.46
N CYS A 12 22.95 6.32 -4.39
CA CYS A 12 21.95 7.00 -3.56
C CYS A 12 21.18 8.04 -4.37
N ASP A 13 21.88 8.89 -5.11
CA ASP A 13 21.26 9.93 -5.94
C ASP A 13 20.42 9.32 -7.06
N SER A 14 20.93 8.31 -7.75
CA SER A 14 20.19 7.58 -8.78
C SER A 14 18.93 6.91 -8.25
N TYR A 15 18.97 6.34 -7.03
CA TYR A 15 17.80 5.78 -6.37
C TYR A 15 16.75 6.86 -6.07
N LEU A 16 17.17 7.97 -5.48
CA LEU A 16 16.26 9.08 -5.14
C LEU A 16 15.63 9.70 -6.39
N ASP A 17 16.41 9.92 -7.43
CA ASP A 17 15.90 10.42 -8.72
C ASP A 17 14.85 9.46 -9.31
N THR A 18 15.12 8.16 -9.27
CA THR A 18 14.17 7.13 -9.72
C THR A 18 12.86 7.20 -8.94
N VAL A 19 12.91 7.33 -7.62
CA VAL A 19 11.72 7.46 -6.77
C VAL A 19 10.94 8.74 -7.11
N ILE A 20 11.64 9.86 -7.26
CA ILE A 20 11.02 11.14 -7.63
C ILE A 20 10.35 11.05 -9.00
N ASP A 21 10.98 10.43 -9.98
CA ASP A 21 10.41 10.25 -11.31
C ASP A 21 9.17 9.36 -11.29
N HIS A 22 9.15 8.31 -10.49
CA HIS A 22 7.93 7.51 -10.28
C HIS A 22 6.79 8.33 -9.68
N ILE A 23 7.07 9.16 -8.67
CA ILE A 23 6.06 10.05 -8.07
C ILE A 23 5.52 11.04 -9.12
N ARG A 24 6.38 11.64 -9.93
CA ARG A 24 5.97 12.56 -11.01
C ARG A 24 5.14 11.87 -12.08
N ARG A 25 5.48 10.63 -12.43
CA ARG A 25 4.70 9.82 -13.37
C ARG A 25 3.30 9.53 -12.81
N ILE A 26 3.18 9.12 -11.55
CA ILE A 26 1.88 8.93 -10.91
C ILE A 26 1.06 10.22 -10.96
N GLN A 27 1.65 11.36 -10.61
CA GLN A 27 0.99 12.66 -10.64
C GLN A 27 0.45 13.00 -12.04
N LYS A 28 1.21 12.68 -13.09
CA LYS A 28 0.88 13.03 -14.48
C LYS A 28 -0.07 12.02 -15.13
N GLU A 29 0.20 10.73 -14.95
CA GLU A 29 -0.44 9.64 -15.70
C GLU A 29 -1.67 9.09 -14.99
N GLU A 30 -1.70 9.13 -13.63
CA GLU A 30 -2.77 8.52 -12.83
C GLU A 30 -3.78 9.53 -12.27
N ARG A 31 -3.76 10.77 -12.72
CA ARG A 31 -4.66 11.81 -12.20
C ARG A 31 -6.13 11.43 -12.32
N SER A 32 -6.53 10.86 -13.45
CA SER A 32 -7.92 10.43 -13.68
C SER A 32 -8.31 9.27 -12.78
N SER A 33 -7.42 8.31 -12.56
CA SER A 33 -7.63 7.17 -11.67
C SER A 33 -7.78 7.60 -10.22
N LEU A 34 -6.91 8.53 -9.78
CA LEU A 34 -6.97 9.12 -8.43
C LEU A 34 -8.28 9.90 -8.21
N ASP A 35 -8.69 10.72 -9.17
CA ASP A 35 -9.92 11.48 -9.09
C ASP A 35 -11.15 10.54 -9.08
N ALA A 36 -11.15 9.47 -9.86
CA ALA A 36 -12.21 8.47 -9.86
C ALA A 36 -12.31 7.74 -8.52
N ALA A 37 -11.19 7.30 -7.96
CA ALA A 37 -11.15 6.67 -6.65
C ALA A 37 -11.65 7.62 -5.55
N ALA A 38 -11.19 8.87 -5.55
CA ALA A 38 -11.62 9.88 -4.59
C ALA A 38 -13.13 10.13 -4.64
N ARG A 39 -13.72 10.20 -5.84
CA ARG A 39 -15.18 10.36 -6.01
C ARG A 39 -15.97 9.16 -5.48
N LEU A 40 -15.49 7.94 -5.72
CA LEU A 40 -16.13 6.72 -5.20
C LEU A 40 -16.09 6.70 -3.67
N MET A 41 -14.95 7.01 -3.07
CA MET A 41 -14.82 7.08 -1.62
C MET A 41 -15.72 8.18 -1.04
N ALA A 42 -15.70 9.38 -1.60
CA ALA A 42 -16.53 10.51 -1.16
C ALA A 42 -18.03 10.15 -1.22
N LYS A 43 -18.46 9.45 -2.26
CA LYS A 43 -19.84 8.95 -2.37
C LYS A 43 -20.20 7.99 -1.24
N GLN A 44 -19.36 7.00 -0.95
CA GLN A 44 -19.62 6.05 0.15
C GLN A 44 -19.71 6.78 1.49
N ILE A 45 -18.79 7.69 1.74
CA ILE A 45 -18.77 8.48 2.98
C ILE A 45 -20.01 9.37 3.11
N SER A 46 -20.47 10.01 2.03
CA SER A 46 -21.69 10.84 2.04
C SER A 46 -22.97 10.03 2.28
N GLU A 47 -22.94 8.74 2.02
CA GLU A 47 -24.03 7.79 2.27
C GLU A 47 -23.87 7.07 3.63
N ASP A 48 -22.97 7.53 4.49
CA ASP A 48 -22.62 6.94 5.79
C ASP A 48 -22.22 5.46 5.69
N ARG A 49 -21.45 5.12 4.65
CA ARG A 49 -20.94 3.78 4.40
C ARG A 49 -19.44 3.70 4.64
N LEU A 50 -18.99 2.53 5.03
CA LEU A 50 -17.57 2.25 5.22
C LEU A 50 -16.85 2.08 3.88
N VAL A 51 -15.58 2.49 3.88
CA VAL A 51 -14.60 2.16 2.84
C VAL A 51 -13.66 1.09 3.43
N HIS A 52 -13.74 -0.11 2.88
CA HIS A 52 -12.90 -1.22 3.33
C HIS A 52 -11.52 -1.15 2.67
N VAL A 53 -10.47 -1.35 3.49
CA VAL A 53 -9.09 -1.40 3.03
C VAL A 53 -8.49 -2.73 3.43
N PHE A 54 -7.91 -3.42 2.47
CA PHE A 54 -7.31 -4.73 2.66
C PHE A 54 -5.96 -4.83 1.97
N GLY A 55 -4.98 -5.32 2.69
CA GLY A 55 -3.66 -5.67 2.15
C GLY A 55 -3.44 -7.17 2.29
N PRO A 56 -3.44 -7.94 1.18
CA PRO A 56 -3.43 -9.41 1.23
C PRO A 56 -2.10 -10.04 1.62
N GLY A 57 -1.06 -9.26 1.81
CA GLY A 57 0.28 -9.74 2.15
C GLY A 57 0.91 -8.98 3.29
N GLY A 58 2.00 -9.52 3.83
CA GLY A 58 2.67 -8.98 5.01
C GLY A 58 3.01 -7.49 4.92
N HIS A 59 3.55 -7.03 3.80
CA HIS A 59 3.92 -5.62 3.60
C HIS A 59 2.75 -4.74 3.18
N SER A 60 1.78 -5.25 2.43
CA SER A 60 0.59 -4.49 2.02
C SER A 60 -0.33 -4.14 3.20
N ASN A 61 -0.24 -4.87 4.31
CA ASN A 61 -0.89 -4.51 5.57
C ASN A 61 -0.42 -3.16 6.13
N LEU A 62 0.78 -2.70 5.80
CA LEU A 62 1.28 -1.38 6.22
C LEU A 62 0.40 -0.25 5.69
N ALA A 63 0.04 -0.29 4.41
CA ALA A 63 -0.87 0.69 3.82
C ALA A 63 -2.26 0.65 4.47
N THR A 64 -2.76 -0.54 4.79
CA THR A 64 -4.04 -0.74 5.47
C THR A 64 -4.03 -0.14 6.88
N GLN A 65 -2.96 -0.36 7.64
CA GLN A 65 -2.78 0.21 8.97
C GLN A 65 -2.63 1.74 8.93
N GLU A 66 -1.94 2.27 7.91
CA GLU A 66 -1.73 3.73 7.76
C GLU A 66 -3.01 4.51 7.47
N LEU A 67 -3.99 3.90 6.83
CA LEU A 67 -5.27 4.56 6.52
C LEU A 67 -6.30 4.47 7.65
N PHE A 68 -6.06 3.60 8.64
CA PHE A 68 -7.00 3.28 9.70
C PHE A 68 -6.58 3.86 11.05
N PHE A 69 -7.55 4.40 11.78
CA PHE A 69 -7.40 4.86 13.15
C PHE A 69 -6.25 5.86 13.37
N ARG A 70 -6.16 6.85 12.50
CA ARG A 70 -5.14 7.90 12.54
C ARG A 70 -5.74 9.26 12.87
N ALA A 71 -5.02 10.06 13.64
CA ALA A 71 -5.37 11.48 13.87
C ALA A 71 -5.45 12.21 12.52
N GLY A 72 -6.59 12.87 12.24
CA GLY A 72 -6.85 13.50 10.96
C GLY A 72 -7.24 12.57 9.81
N GLY A 73 -7.34 11.26 10.06
CA GLY A 73 -7.83 10.29 9.08
C GLY A 73 -9.34 10.31 8.92
N LEU A 74 -9.83 9.66 7.87
CA LEU A 74 -11.25 9.51 7.61
C LEU A 74 -11.87 8.47 8.54
N MET A 75 -12.95 8.84 9.24
CA MET A 75 -13.63 7.95 10.20
C MET A 75 -14.28 6.72 9.54
N HIS A 76 -14.63 6.82 8.27
CA HIS A 76 -15.30 5.76 7.52
C HIS A 76 -14.34 4.68 6.98
N MET A 77 -13.06 4.75 7.30
CA MET A 77 -12.09 3.73 6.87
C MET A 77 -12.18 2.51 7.77
N ASN A 78 -12.40 1.34 7.19
CA ASN A 78 -12.39 0.06 7.88
C ASN A 78 -11.24 -0.81 7.39
N ALA A 79 -10.25 -1.02 8.24
CA ALA A 79 -9.11 -1.89 7.94
C ALA A 79 -9.48 -3.36 8.19
N ILE A 80 -9.32 -4.19 7.16
CA ILE A 80 -9.38 -5.64 7.29
C ILE A 80 -7.96 -6.11 7.57
N LEU A 81 -7.67 -6.37 8.85
CA LEU A 81 -6.36 -6.78 9.33
C LEU A 81 -6.45 -8.25 9.77
N ASP A 82 -5.87 -9.13 8.96
CA ASP A 82 -5.81 -10.56 9.26
C ASP A 82 -4.50 -10.92 9.95
N GLU A 83 -4.60 -11.50 11.14
CA GLU A 83 -3.43 -11.92 11.94
C GLU A 83 -2.54 -12.93 11.20
N GLY A 84 -3.11 -13.74 10.32
CA GLY A 84 -2.38 -14.71 9.54
C GLY A 84 -1.34 -14.08 8.62
N THR A 85 -1.69 -12.96 8.01
CA THR A 85 -0.84 -12.27 7.03
C THR A 85 0.06 -11.18 7.64
N LEU A 86 -0.11 -10.83 8.92
CA LEU A 86 0.76 -9.85 9.59
C LEU A 86 2.17 -10.38 9.79
N LEU A 87 3.19 -9.60 9.40
CA LEU A 87 4.60 -9.95 9.57
C LEU A 87 5.02 -10.08 11.04
N SER A 88 4.38 -9.33 11.94
CA SER A 88 4.60 -9.39 13.38
C SER A 88 4.40 -10.79 13.97
N ASN A 89 3.59 -11.61 13.33
CA ASN A 89 3.31 -12.98 13.73
C ASN A 89 4.24 -14.03 13.10
N GLY A 90 5.28 -13.59 12.40
CA GLY A 90 6.31 -14.42 11.77
C GLY A 90 6.29 -14.33 10.24
N ALA A 91 7.42 -13.95 9.66
CA ALA A 91 7.54 -13.72 8.23
C ALA A 91 7.27 -14.98 7.38
N LEU A 92 7.82 -16.13 7.77
CA LEU A 92 7.59 -17.40 7.05
C LEU A 92 6.13 -17.85 7.16
N ARG A 93 5.50 -17.64 8.32
CA ARG A 93 4.08 -17.91 8.53
C ARG A 93 3.22 -17.02 7.62
N SER A 94 3.46 -15.72 7.63
CA SER A 94 2.77 -14.76 6.76
C SER A 94 2.89 -15.18 5.28
N MET A 95 4.11 -15.45 4.82
CA MET A 95 4.37 -15.88 3.46
C MET A 95 3.63 -17.18 3.07
N ALA A 96 3.53 -18.14 3.97
CA ALA A 96 2.82 -19.39 3.73
C ALA A 96 1.31 -19.16 3.64
N ILE A 97 0.76 -18.33 4.53
CA ILE A 97 -0.68 -18.03 4.60
C ILE A 97 -1.13 -17.23 3.38
N GLU A 98 -0.41 -16.18 2.97
CA GLU A 98 -0.77 -15.36 1.80
C GLU A 98 -0.80 -16.17 0.49
N ARG A 99 -0.09 -17.31 0.45
CA ARG A 99 -0.03 -18.22 -0.70
C ARG A 99 -0.99 -19.40 -0.60
N THR A 100 -1.76 -19.49 0.49
CA THR A 100 -2.71 -20.58 0.68
C THR A 100 -3.96 -20.38 -0.18
N PRO A 101 -4.24 -21.27 -1.16
CA PRO A 101 -5.42 -21.14 -2.00
C PRO A 101 -6.71 -21.15 -1.17
N GLY A 102 -7.58 -20.17 -1.43
CA GLY A 102 -8.89 -20.06 -0.76
C GLY A 102 -8.86 -19.35 0.60
N TYR A 103 -7.69 -19.01 1.14
CA TYR A 103 -7.59 -18.31 2.42
C TYR A 103 -8.35 -16.98 2.42
N GLY A 104 -8.27 -16.20 1.34
CA GLY A 104 -9.00 -14.94 1.22
C GLY A 104 -10.51 -15.06 1.42
N LYS A 105 -11.12 -16.23 1.14
CA LYS A 105 -12.57 -16.48 1.40
C LYS A 105 -12.92 -16.61 2.88
N ILE A 106 -11.90 -16.76 3.73
CA ILE A 106 -12.07 -16.84 5.18
C ILE A 106 -11.96 -15.44 5.78
N VAL A 107 -11.17 -14.57 5.14
CA VAL A 107 -10.88 -13.21 5.62
C VAL A 107 -11.93 -12.20 5.19
N ILE A 108 -12.48 -12.37 3.98
CA ILE A 108 -13.48 -11.51 3.33
C ILE A 108 -14.73 -12.36 3.05
#